data_7b91053ecab77378bcb3ea089c566011
#
_entry.id   7b91053ecab77378bcb3ea089c566011
#
_cell.length_a   1.000
_cell.length_b   1.000
_cell.length_c   1.000
_cell.angle_alpha   90.00
_cell.angle_beta   90.00
_cell.angle_gamma   90.00
#
_symmetry.space_group_name_H-M   'P 1'
#
loop_
_entity.id
_entity.type
_entity.pdbx_description
1 polymer ?
#
loop_
_entity_poly.entity_id
_entity_poly.type
_entity_poly.pdbx_seq_one_letter_code
_entity_poly.pdbx_strand_id
1 'polypeptide(L)'
;PLLSTQNIINFSQVSSCGTTTAISLPCIFSGFTRKDYDENTAHHREGLLDIAQRAGYKMTWIENNSGCKGVCDRVEQFKIPEPLKQKWCKDGECLDEILVDSLNAYISTIPKDDTRPHLVVLHQLGSHGPAYYKRVPPQFKLFKPTCDTNAIQGCTQQALINSYDNT
;
A
#
# COMPACT_ATOMS: atom_id res chain seq x y z
N PRO A 1 11.29 -16.74 -3.69
CA PRO A 1 12.46 -17.21 -2.94
C PRO A 1 12.51 -16.69 -1.50
N LEU A 2 12.44 -15.33 -1.26
CA LEU A 2 12.51 -14.80 0.12
C LEU A 2 11.34 -15.25 1.00
N LEU A 3 10.12 -15.33 0.43
CA LEU A 3 8.92 -15.74 1.16
C LEU A 3 8.82 -17.26 1.36
N SER A 4 9.54 -18.07 0.60
CA SER A 4 9.49 -19.55 0.70
C SER A 4 10.03 -20.09 2.03
N THR A 5 10.82 -19.30 2.74
CA THR A 5 11.39 -19.65 4.06
C THR A 5 10.55 -19.11 5.23
N GLN A 6 9.50 -18.36 4.93
CA GLN A 6 8.61 -17.76 5.94
C GLN A 6 7.38 -18.66 6.17
N ASN A 7 6.86 -18.64 7.40
CA ASN A 7 5.59 -19.31 7.71
C ASN A 7 4.42 -18.45 7.25
N ILE A 8 4.07 -18.52 5.98
CA ILE A 8 3.00 -17.74 5.34
C ILE A 8 2.00 -18.65 4.63
N ILE A 9 0.76 -18.16 4.54
CA ILE A 9 -0.28 -18.75 3.68
C ILE A 9 -0.34 -17.92 2.40
N ASN A 10 -0.01 -18.53 1.27
CA ASN A 10 -0.04 -17.88 -0.04
C ASN A 10 -1.30 -18.26 -0.81
N PHE A 11 -2.16 -17.28 -1.09
CA PHE A 11 -3.33 -17.44 -1.94
C PHE A 11 -2.95 -17.12 -3.39
N SER A 12 -2.62 -18.14 -4.18
CA SER A 12 -2.09 -17.99 -5.55
C SER A 12 -3.15 -17.66 -6.61
N GLN A 13 -4.44 -17.73 -6.28
CA GLN A 13 -5.55 -17.52 -7.24
C GLN A 13 -6.49 -16.40 -6.78
N VAL A 14 -5.92 -15.25 -6.41
CA VAL A 14 -6.69 -14.08 -6.03
C VAL A 14 -6.74 -13.10 -7.19
N SER A 15 -7.92 -12.54 -7.45
CA SER A 15 -8.14 -11.53 -8.47
C SER A 15 -8.64 -10.24 -7.85
N SER A 16 -8.08 -9.10 -8.27
CA SER A 16 -8.60 -7.78 -7.91
C SER A 16 -9.96 -7.53 -8.56
N CYS A 17 -10.78 -6.69 -7.93
CA CYS A 17 -12.05 -6.21 -8.52
C CYS A 17 -11.84 -5.33 -9.74
N GLY A 18 -10.72 -4.63 -9.81
CA GLY A 18 -10.38 -3.75 -10.92
C GLY A 18 -8.88 -3.47 -10.99
N THR A 19 -8.48 -2.77 -12.05
CA THR A 19 -7.09 -2.42 -12.34
C THR A 19 -6.68 -1.03 -11.82
N THR A 20 -7.62 -0.29 -11.23
CA THR A 20 -7.36 1.01 -10.62
C THR A 20 -7.52 0.95 -9.11
N THR A 21 -6.75 1.75 -8.39
CA THR A 21 -6.85 1.87 -6.93
C THR A 21 -8.25 2.32 -6.49
N ALA A 22 -8.90 3.16 -7.29
CA ALA A 22 -10.25 3.67 -7.01
C ALA A 22 -11.31 2.54 -6.93
N ILE A 23 -11.12 1.44 -7.65
CA ILE A 23 -12.02 0.29 -7.64
C ILE A 23 -11.49 -0.81 -6.69
N SER A 24 -10.20 -1.14 -6.81
CA SER A 24 -9.64 -2.28 -6.09
C SER A 24 -9.59 -2.07 -4.57
N LEU A 25 -9.26 -0.86 -4.12
CA LEU A 25 -9.10 -0.58 -2.71
C LEU A 25 -10.44 -0.62 -1.94
N PRO A 26 -11.49 0.09 -2.35
CA PRO A 26 -12.81 -0.04 -1.72
C PRO A 26 -13.36 -1.46 -1.76
N CYS A 27 -13.13 -2.20 -2.85
CA CYS A 27 -13.55 -3.59 -2.93
C CYS A 27 -12.87 -4.49 -1.89
N ILE A 28 -11.54 -4.35 -1.69
CA ILE A 28 -10.79 -5.13 -0.69
C ILE A 28 -11.39 -4.95 0.71
N PHE A 29 -11.78 -3.74 1.05
CA PHE A 29 -12.29 -3.42 2.39
C PHE A 29 -13.81 -3.53 2.55
N SER A 30 -14.55 -3.75 1.45
CA SER A 30 -16.02 -3.78 1.46
C SER A 30 -16.64 -5.06 2.01
N GLY A 31 -15.89 -6.17 2.02
CA GLY A 31 -16.43 -7.50 2.31
C GLY A 31 -17.18 -8.15 1.15
N PHE A 32 -17.28 -7.50 0.00
CA PHE A 32 -17.87 -8.10 -1.21
C PHE A 32 -16.85 -8.98 -1.95
N THR A 33 -17.37 -9.99 -2.65
CA THR A 33 -16.57 -10.69 -3.66
C THR A 33 -16.45 -9.81 -4.92
N ARG A 34 -15.47 -10.07 -5.78
CA ARG A 34 -15.34 -9.37 -7.07
C ARG A 34 -16.63 -9.41 -7.89
N LYS A 35 -17.36 -10.52 -7.84
CA LYS A 35 -18.59 -10.72 -8.61
C LYS A 35 -19.75 -9.86 -8.11
N ASP A 36 -19.81 -9.64 -6.80
CA ASP A 36 -20.92 -8.98 -6.13
C ASP A 36 -20.59 -7.52 -5.76
N TYR A 37 -19.38 -7.05 -6.12
CA TYR A 37 -18.94 -5.71 -5.80
C TYR A 37 -19.73 -4.66 -6.58
N ASP A 38 -20.38 -3.78 -5.83
CA ASP A 38 -21.01 -2.56 -6.30
C ASP A 38 -20.43 -1.37 -5.56
N GLU A 39 -19.86 -0.42 -6.31
CA GLU A 39 -19.12 0.72 -5.76
C GLU A 39 -20.01 1.60 -4.89
N ASN A 40 -21.22 1.90 -5.36
CA ASN A 40 -22.16 2.76 -4.63
C ASN A 40 -22.57 2.10 -3.30
N THR A 41 -22.87 0.82 -3.32
CA THR A 41 -23.21 0.06 -2.12
C THR A 41 -22.02 0.00 -1.15
N ALA A 42 -20.80 -0.22 -1.65
CA ALA A 42 -19.58 -0.29 -0.82
C ALA A 42 -19.32 1.03 -0.09
N HIS A 43 -19.52 2.17 -0.75
CA HIS A 43 -19.34 3.50 -0.12
C HIS A 43 -20.39 3.84 0.94
N HIS A 44 -21.57 3.25 0.88
CA HIS A 44 -22.68 3.52 1.80
C HIS A 44 -22.85 2.47 2.91
N ARG A 45 -21.90 1.52 3.02
CA ARG A 45 -21.92 0.48 4.05
C ARG A 45 -20.64 0.52 4.90
N GLU A 46 -20.73 -0.12 6.06
CA GLU A 46 -19.53 -0.38 6.87
C GLU A 46 -18.60 -1.36 6.14
N GLY A 47 -17.32 -0.99 6.03
CA GLY A 47 -16.26 -1.84 5.58
C GLY A 47 -15.51 -2.51 6.72
N LEU A 48 -14.46 -3.25 6.37
CA LEU A 48 -13.62 -3.97 7.34
C LEU A 48 -13.09 -3.06 8.45
N LEU A 49 -12.66 -1.82 8.10
CA LEU A 49 -12.09 -0.90 9.07
C LEU A 49 -13.12 -0.40 10.09
N ASP A 50 -14.35 -0.15 9.64
CA ASP A 50 -15.46 0.26 10.52
C ASP A 50 -15.83 -0.86 11.48
N ILE A 51 -15.90 -2.10 10.97
CA ILE A 51 -16.21 -3.29 11.76
C ILE A 51 -15.13 -3.51 12.83
N ALA A 52 -13.85 -3.40 12.47
CA ALA A 52 -12.74 -3.55 13.41
C ALA A 52 -12.77 -2.45 14.47
N GLN A 53 -13.04 -1.19 14.08
CA GLN A 53 -13.18 -0.08 15.03
C GLN A 53 -14.33 -0.32 16.02
N ARG A 54 -15.49 -0.79 15.54
CA ARG A 54 -16.62 -1.16 16.38
C ARG A 54 -16.30 -2.34 17.30
N ALA A 55 -15.42 -3.24 16.90
CA ALA A 55 -14.92 -4.34 17.72
C ALA A 55 -13.86 -3.92 18.75
N GLY A 56 -13.57 -2.61 18.85
CA GLY A 56 -12.67 -2.06 19.88
C GLY A 56 -11.22 -1.88 19.42
N TYR A 57 -10.90 -2.12 18.13
CA TYR A 57 -9.57 -1.83 17.61
C TYR A 57 -9.35 -0.33 17.45
N LYS A 58 -8.14 0.13 17.76
CA LYS A 58 -7.65 1.43 17.33
C LYS A 58 -7.17 1.31 15.89
N MET A 59 -7.88 1.98 14.98
CA MET A 59 -7.58 1.94 13.55
C MET A 59 -6.70 3.11 13.15
N THR A 60 -5.66 2.85 12.35
CA THR A 60 -4.79 3.90 11.81
C THR A 60 -4.43 3.61 10.37
N TRP A 61 -4.50 4.63 9.52
CA TRP A 61 -4.10 4.58 8.11
C TRP A 61 -2.82 5.38 7.91
N ILE A 62 -1.81 4.80 7.26
CA ILE A 62 -0.58 5.47 6.86
C ILE A 62 -0.48 5.41 5.33
N GLU A 63 -0.41 6.58 4.70
CA GLU A 63 -0.57 6.76 3.27
C GLU A 63 0.76 7.06 2.56
N ASN A 64 1.10 6.27 1.53
CA ASN A 64 2.18 6.58 0.57
C ASN A 64 1.74 6.37 -0.89
N ASN A 65 0.44 6.44 -1.17
CA ASN A 65 -0.09 6.27 -2.53
C ASN A 65 -0.92 7.53 -2.92
N SER A 66 -1.98 7.36 -3.63
CA SER A 66 -2.86 8.42 -4.16
C SER A 66 -4.13 8.63 -3.34
N GLY A 67 -4.08 8.32 -2.04
CA GLY A 67 -5.21 8.41 -1.10
C GLY A 67 -6.04 7.15 -1.00
N CYS A 68 -6.80 7.02 0.07
CA CYS A 68 -7.51 5.79 0.47
C CYS A 68 -8.86 5.56 -0.24
N LYS A 69 -9.27 6.41 -1.15
CA LYS A 69 -10.50 6.28 -1.95
C LYS A 69 -11.76 6.07 -1.10
N GLY A 70 -11.89 6.82 -0.03
CA GLY A 70 -13.02 6.75 0.90
C GLY A 70 -12.89 5.71 2.02
N VAL A 71 -12.01 4.72 1.86
CA VAL A 71 -11.86 3.60 2.82
C VAL A 71 -11.43 4.08 4.21
N CYS A 72 -10.59 5.10 4.29
CA CYS A 72 -10.06 5.60 5.56
C CYS A 72 -10.76 6.87 6.09
N ASP A 73 -11.89 7.29 5.51
CA ASP A 73 -12.54 8.56 5.87
C ASP A 73 -13.01 8.60 7.34
N ARG A 74 -13.27 7.42 7.91
CA ARG A 74 -13.77 7.27 9.28
C ARG A 74 -12.72 6.74 10.27
N VAL A 75 -11.47 6.64 9.85
CA VAL A 75 -10.37 6.18 10.71
C VAL A 75 -9.27 7.23 10.81
N GLU A 76 -8.44 7.13 11.84
CA GLU A 76 -7.32 8.06 12.02
C GLU A 76 -6.31 7.90 10.89
N GLN A 77 -5.92 9.03 10.30
CA GLN A 77 -4.84 9.09 9.32
C GLN A 77 -3.58 9.63 10.00
N PHE A 78 -2.54 8.80 10.07
CA PHE A 78 -1.26 9.22 10.65
C PHE A 78 -0.52 10.14 9.70
N LYS A 79 -0.22 11.36 10.15
CA LYS A 79 0.58 12.32 9.38
C LYS A 79 2.05 11.96 9.45
N ILE A 80 2.63 11.60 8.31
CA ILE A 80 4.05 11.28 8.20
C ILE A 80 4.88 12.49 8.61
N PRO A 81 5.80 12.35 9.59
CA PRO A 81 6.67 13.44 10.04
C PRO A 81 7.55 13.99 8.91
N GLU A 82 7.75 15.32 8.91
CA GLU A 82 8.53 15.99 7.86
C GLU A 82 9.97 15.47 7.71
N PRO A 83 10.70 15.12 8.79
CA PRO A 83 12.03 14.51 8.64
C PRO A 83 12.04 13.20 7.86
N LEU A 84 10.95 12.38 7.95
CA LEU A 84 10.83 11.16 7.18
C LEU A 84 10.58 11.44 5.69
N LYS A 85 9.80 12.48 5.37
CA LYS A 85 9.62 12.91 3.99
C LYS A 85 10.94 13.41 3.38
N GLN A 86 11.71 14.20 4.12
CA GLN A 86 13.03 14.66 3.68
C GLN A 86 13.99 13.49 3.42
N LYS A 87 13.89 12.40 4.19
CA LYS A 87 14.71 11.21 4.05
C LYS A 87 14.33 10.36 2.84
N TRP A 88 13.02 10.16 2.60
CA TRP A 88 12.52 9.14 1.69
C TRP A 88 11.86 9.68 0.42
N CYS A 89 11.56 10.98 0.36
CA CYS A 89 10.85 11.55 -0.78
C CYS A 89 11.78 12.34 -1.69
N LYS A 90 11.58 12.21 -2.99
CA LYS A 90 12.24 12.99 -4.02
C LYS A 90 11.26 13.29 -5.16
N ASP A 91 11.26 14.52 -5.64
CA ASP A 91 10.42 14.96 -6.76
C ASP A 91 8.91 14.67 -6.57
N GLY A 92 8.44 14.82 -5.31
CA GLY A 92 7.04 14.61 -4.93
C GLY A 92 6.62 13.15 -4.72
N GLU A 93 7.53 12.18 -4.84
CA GLU A 93 7.28 10.76 -4.65
C GLU A 93 8.19 10.20 -3.54
N CYS A 94 7.68 9.24 -2.77
CA CYS A 94 8.43 8.65 -1.67
C CYS A 94 8.63 7.15 -1.90
N LEU A 95 9.77 6.62 -1.46
CA LEU A 95 9.99 5.18 -1.38
C LEU A 95 9.13 4.58 -0.26
N ASP A 96 8.69 3.34 -0.41
CA ASP A 96 7.77 2.70 0.54
C ASP A 96 8.41 2.36 1.90
N GLU A 97 9.73 2.44 2.02
CA GLU A 97 10.43 2.41 3.31
C GLU A 97 9.95 3.52 4.28
N ILE A 98 9.40 4.62 3.75
CA ILE A 98 8.77 5.66 4.56
C ILE A 98 7.63 5.11 5.42
N LEU A 99 6.91 4.09 4.94
CA LEU A 99 5.81 3.46 5.69
C LEU A 99 6.33 2.69 6.91
N VAL A 100 7.48 2.02 6.78
CA VAL A 100 8.10 1.29 7.90
C VAL A 100 8.58 2.27 8.98
N ASP A 101 9.28 3.33 8.58
CA ASP A 101 9.73 4.37 9.51
C ASP A 101 8.53 5.10 10.15
N SER A 102 7.46 5.34 9.37
CA SER A 102 6.23 5.96 9.87
C SER A 102 5.48 5.05 10.84
N LEU A 103 5.47 3.73 10.60
CA LEU A 103 4.90 2.76 11.54
C LEU A 103 5.66 2.79 12.88
N ASN A 104 6.99 2.82 12.83
CA ASN A 104 7.81 2.93 14.05
C ASN A 104 7.55 4.25 14.78
N ALA A 105 7.43 5.36 14.05
CA ALA A 105 7.07 6.66 14.62
C ALA A 105 5.67 6.60 15.25
N TYR A 106 4.68 6.02 14.59
CA TYR A 106 3.33 5.82 15.13
C TYR A 106 3.36 4.97 16.40
N ILE A 107 4.02 3.81 16.39
CA ILE A 107 4.14 2.93 17.56
C ILE A 107 4.72 3.69 18.77
N SER A 108 5.69 4.57 18.53
CA SER A 108 6.30 5.36 19.62
C SER A 108 5.36 6.39 20.24
N THR A 109 4.24 6.73 19.56
CA THR A 109 3.20 7.63 20.09
C THR A 109 2.15 6.92 20.93
N ILE A 110 2.08 5.59 20.89
CA ILE A 110 1.09 4.81 21.62
C ILE A 110 1.37 4.91 23.12
N PRO A 111 0.40 5.38 23.94
CA PRO A 111 0.56 5.40 25.38
C PRO A 111 0.82 4.01 25.94
N LYS A 112 1.68 3.89 26.95
CA LYS A 112 2.03 2.59 27.57
C LYS A 112 0.84 1.91 28.27
N ASP A 113 -0.16 2.66 28.63
CA ASP A 113 -1.40 2.22 29.27
C ASP A 113 -2.53 1.97 28.26
N ASP A 114 -2.31 2.19 26.97
CA ASP A 114 -3.29 1.82 25.94
C ASP A 114 -3.27 0.30 25.73
N THR A 115 -4.34 -0.34 26.16
CA THR A 115 -4.52 -1.82 26.08
C THR A 115 -5.33 -2.25 24.85
N ARG A 116 -5.78 -1.30 24.02
CA ARG A 116 -6.56 -1.62 22.84
C ARG A 116 -5.70 -2.32 21.79
N PRO A 117 -6.23 -3.28 21.05
CA PRO A 117 -5.53 -3.81 19.89
C PRO A 117 -5.45 -2.72 18.80
N HIS A 118 -4.28 -2.57 18.17
CA HIS A 118 -4.05 -1.65 17.08
C HIS A 118 -4.06 -2.40 15.75
N LEU A 119 -4.81 -1.88 14.77
CA LEU A 119 -4.74 -2.32 13.37
C LEU A 119 -4.29 -1.15 12.52
N VAL A 120 -3.11 -1.29 11.92
CA VAL A 120 -2.49 -0.25 11.09
C VAL A 120 -2.49 -0.70 9.65
N VAL A 121 -3.05 0.12 8.76
CA VAL A 121 -2.99 -0.08 7.32
C VAL A 121 -1.86 0.75 6.75
N LEU A 122 -0.90 0.10 6.09
CA LEU A 122 0.18 0.73 5.35
C LEU A 122 -0.17 0.70 3.86
N HIS A 123 -0.60 1.83 3.32
CA HIS A 123 -0.98 1.94 1.91
C HIS A 123 0.23 2.32 1.06
N GLN A 124 0.89 1.32 0.52
CA GLN A 124 2.12 1.48 -0.26
C GLN A 124 1.85 1.96 -1.69
N LEU A 125 2.83 2.62 -2.27
CA LEU A 125 2.85 2.97 -3.69
C LEU A 125 3.15 1.71 -4.54
N GLY A 126 4.04 0.86 -4.06
CA GLY A 126 4.37 -0.43 -4.68
C GLY A 126 4.83 -0.29 -6.13
N SER A 127 4.46 -1.26 -6.94
CA SER A 127 4.80 -1.32 -8.37
C SER A 127 3.95 -0.37 -9.24
N HIS A 128 3.68 0.87 -8.77
CA HIS A 128 2.86 1.83 -9.53
C HIS A 128 3.63 2.37 -10.74
N GLY A 129 3.15 2.05 -11.96
CA GLY A 129 3.72 2.55 -13.20
C GLY A 129 3.34 4.02 -13.51
N PRO A 130 3.92 4.61 -14.58
CA PRO A 130 4.95 4.02 -15.44
C PRO A 130 6.38 4.11 -14.88
N ALA A 131 6.62 4.85 -13.80
CA ALA A 131 7.94 5.16 -13.27
C ALA A 131 8.48 4.06 -12.33
N TYR A 132 8.42 2.77 -12.72
CA TYR A 132 8.90 1.65 -11.92
C TYR A 132 10.31 1.84 -11.38
N TYR A 133 11.21 2.43 -12.17
CA TYR A 133 12.61 2.66 -11.81
C TYR A 133 12.80 3.58 -10.59
N LYS A 134 11.77 4.38 -10.25
CA LYS A 134 11.77 5.25 -9.07
C LYS A 134 11.26 4.56 -7.79
N ARG A 135 10.67 3.35 -7.92
CA ARG A 135 9.98 2.66 -6.81
C ARG A 135 10.91 1.80 -5.96
N VAL A 136 12.12 1.53 -6.44
CA VAL A 136 13.05 0.62 -5.79
C VAL A 136 14.40 1.28 -5.53
N PRO A 137 14.93 1.19 -4.30
CA PRO A 137 16.28 1.64 -3.99
C PRO A 137 17.32 0.90 -4.83
N PRO A 138 18.44 1.54 -5.22
CA PRO A 138 19.44 0.97 -6.14
C PRO A 138 19.97 -0.41 -5.71
N GLN A 139 20.10 -0.66 -4.41
CA GLN A 139 20.61 -1.92 -3.86
C GLN A 139 19.65 -3.11 -4.07
N PHE A 140 18.38 -2.87 -4.37
CA PHE A 140 17.38 -3.90 -4.63
C PHE A 140 17.08 -4.11 -6.12
N LYS A 141 17.73 -3.34 -7.02
CA LYS A 141 17.65 -3.53 -8.48
C LYS A 141 18.45 -4.75 -8.92
N LEU A 142 17.90 -5.93 -8.69
CA LEU A 142 18.55 -7.22 -8.96
C LEU A 142 18.42 -7.67 -10.39
N PHE A 143 17.26 -7.45 -11.02
CA PHE A 143 16.96 -7.87 -12.39
C PHE A 143 17.35 -6.77 -13.39
N LYS A 144 18.11 -7.15 -14.45
CA LYS A 144 18.63 -6.23 -15.47
C LYS A 144 18.49 -6.86 -16.86
N PRO A 145 18.39 -6.04 -17.93
CA PRO A 145 18.31 -4.56 -17.96
C PRO A 145 16.99 -4.03 -17.37
N THR A 146 16.97 -2.74 -16.97
CA THR A 146 15.78 -2.05 -16.46
C THR A 146 15.29 -0.98 -17.45
N CYS A 147 14.01 -0.62 -17.36
CA CYS A 147 13.38 0.47 -18.08
C CYS A 147 13.41 1.73 -17.21
N ASP A 148 14.45 2.54 -17.33
CA ASP A 148 14.68 3.71 -16.46
C ASP A 148 14.10 5.01 -17.06
N THR A 149 12.86 4.93 -17.58
CA THR A 149 12.12 6.05 -18.19
C THR A 149 10.63 5.91 -17.99
N ASN A 150 9.89 7.04 -18.01
CA ASN A 150 8.44 7.04 -18.03
C ASN A 150 7.87 6.70 -19.42
N ALA A 151 8.69 6.82 -20.49
CA ALA A 151 8.31 6.47 -21.87
C ALA A 151 8.49 4.96 -22.09
N ILE A 152 7.70 4.16 -21.37
CA ILE A 152 7.82 2.69 -21.32
C ILE A 152 7.66 2.00 -22.67
N GLN A 153 6.98 2.64 -23.63
CA GLN A 153 6.82 2.14 -25.01
C GLN A 153 8.15 2.04 -25.77
N GLY A 154 9.18 2.75 -25.30
CA GLY A 154 10.54 2.67 -25.87
C GLY A 154 11.41 1.56 -25.26
N CYS A 155 10.92 0.88 -24.23
CA CYS A 155 11.66 -0.19 -23.56
C CYS A 155 11.35 -1.56 -24.17
N THR A 156 12.29 -2.50 -24.06
CA THR A 156 12.02 -3.90 -24.38
C THR A 156 11.07 -4.51 -23.33
N GLN A 157 10.30 -5.52 -23.73
CA GLN A 157 9.42 -6.24 -22.82
C GLN A 157 10.18 -6.79 -21.60
N GLN A 158 11.37 -7.34 -21.82
CA GLN A 158 12.18 -7.87 -20.71
C GLN A 158 12.62 -6.77 -19.73
N ALA A 159 12.98 -5.59 -20.22
CA ALA A 159 13.34 -4.47 -19.35
C ALA A 159 12.15 -3.98 -18.50
N LEU A 160 10.93 -4.01 -19.06
CA LEU A 160 9.71 -3.69 -18.32
C LEU A 160 9.42 -4.73 -17.22
N ILE A 161 9.49 -6.03 -17.57
CA ILE A 161 9.32 -7.13 -16.60
C ILE A 161 10.33 -6.99 -15.47
N ASN A 162 11.62 -6.84 -15.79
CA ASN A 162 12.67 -6.70 -14.80
C ASN A 162 12.46 -5.47 -13.90
N SER A 163 11.98 -4.35 -14.47
CA SER A 163 11.69 -3.15 -13.68
C SER A 163 10.53 -3.36 -12.71
N TYR A 164 9.49 -4.09 -13.13
CA TYR A 164 8.37 -4.47 -12.28
C TYR A 164 8.79 -5.47 -11.19
N ASP A 165 9.57 -6.48 -11.56
CA ASP A 165 10.02 -7.54 -10.62
C ASP A 165 11.02 -7.03 -9.58
N ASN A 166 11.65 -5.87 -9.81
CA ASN A 166 12.51 -5.21 -8.83
C ASN A 166 11.71 -4.45 -7.76
N THR A 167 10.44 -4.11 -8.03
CA THR A 167 9.58 -3.37 -7.09
C THR A 167 8.79 -4.31 -6.19
#